data_1b31979f2fa644fc8f4f596a14c63d4c
#
_entry.id   1b31979f2fa644fc8f4f596a14c63d4c
#
_cell.length_a   1.000
_cell.length_b   1.000
_cell.length_c   1.000
_cell.angle_alpha   90.00
_cell.angle_beta   90.00
_cell.angle_gamma   90.00
#
_symmetry.space_group_name_H-M   'P 1'
#
loop_
_entity.id
_entity.type
_entity.pdbx_description
1 polymer ?
#
loop_
_entity_poly.entity_id
_entity_poly.type
_entity_poly.pdbx_seq_one_letter_code
_entity_poly.pdbx_strand_id
1 'polypeptide(L)'
;MEKINIFCFGFGQVAKNFIKKINSKNTNITLTVTSRKSSDKKIFDGIKYESFQFSEDGFDKNLIKYLESSNYILVSIAPVNEE
;
A
#
# COMPACT_ATOMS: atom_id res chain seq x y z
N MET A 1 0.25 -21.95 4.65
CA MET A 1 0.53 -20.94 3.67
C MET A 1 1.03 -19.71 4.31
N GLU A 2 2.07 -19.13 3.77
CA GLU A 2 2.64 -17.95 4.37
C GLU A 2 1.89 -16.71 3.96
N LYS A 3 1.75 -15.80 4.89
CA LYS A 3 1.11 -14.53 4.60
C LYS A 3 2.18 -13.56 4.13
N ILE A 4 1.92 -12.87 3.07
CA ILE A 4 2.83 -11.87 2.53
C ILE A 4 2.29 -10.50 2.89
N ASN A 5 3.06 -9.73 3.65
CA ASN A 5 2.68 -8.39 4.06
C ASN A 5 3.37 -7.38 3.15
N ILE A 6 2.61 -6.60 2.41
CA ILE A 6 3.14 -5.64 1.45
C ILE A 6 2.73 -4.24 1.86
N PHE A 7 3.68 -3.34 1.88
CA PHE A 7 3.44 -1.94 2.21
C PHE A 7 3.81 -1.10 0.98
N CYS A 8 2.89 -0.25 0.54
CA CYS A 8 3.12 0.59 -0.63
C CYS A 8 3.08 2.06 -0.25
N PHE A 9 4.16 2.78 -0.53
CA PHE A 9 4.15 4.23 -0.39
C PHE A 9 3.54 4.77 -1.68
N GLY A 10 2.27 5.17 -1.59
CA GLY A 10 1.51 5.54 -2.77
C GLY A 10 0.94 4.29 -3.43
N PHE A 11 -0.17 4.42 -4.11
CA PHE A 11 -0.77 3.26 -4.76
C PHE A 11 -1.12 3.64 -6.19
N GLY A 12 -0.07 3.84 -6.98
CA GLY A 12 -0.21 4.19 -8.38
C GLY A 12 -0.35 2.96 -9.25
N GLN A 13 -0.32 3.18 -10.56
CA GLN A 13 -0.57 2.10 -11.50
C GLN A 13 0.47 0.98 -11.41
N VAL A 14 1.72 1.33 -11.17
CA VAL A 14 2.78 0.33 -11.09
C VAL A 14 2.55 -0.59 -9.89
N ALA A 15 2.21 -0.01 -8.74
CA ALA A 15 1.97 -0.80 -7.55
C ALA A 15 0.75 -1.68 -7.75
N LYS A 16 -0.30 -1.15 -8.39
CA LYS A 16 -1.52 -1.92 -8.62
C LYS A 16 -1.23 -3.14 -9.52
N ASN A 17 -0.43 -2.93 -10.55
CA ASN A 17 -0.10 -4.03 -11.45
C ASN A 17 0.73 -5.10 -10.72
N PHE A 18 1.63 -4.66 -9.84
CA PHE A 18 2.45 -5.59 -9.08
C PHE A 18 1.57 -6.43 -8.15
N ILE A 19 0.62 -5.78 -7.48
CA ILE A 19 -0.25 -6.49 -6.55
C ILE A 19 -1.14 -7.48 -7.30
N LYS A 20 -1.65 -7.09 -8.46
CA LYS A 20 -2.48 -8.00 -9.26
C LYS A 20 -1.69 -9.23 -9.65
N LYS A 21 -0.44 -9.05 -10.03
CA LYS A 21 0.38 -10.14 -10.47
C LYS A 21 0.65 -11.12 -9.32
N ILE A 22 0.95 -10.60 -8.15
CA ILE A 22 1.20 -11.44 -7.00
C ILE A 22 -0.08 -12.14 -6.57
N ASN A 23 -1.19 -11.41 -6.57
CA ASN A 23 -2.45 -11.96 -6.11
C ASN A 23 -2.92 -13.11 -7.00
N SER A 24 -2.57 -13.09 -8.26
CA SER A 24 -2.95 -14.18 -9.15
C SER A 24 -2.19 -15.47 -8.84
N LYS A 25 -1.07 -15.36 -8.15
CA LYS A 25 -0.26 -16.52 -7.81
C LYS A 25 -0.35 -16.91 -6.35
N ASN A 26 -0.73 -15.96 -5.50
CA ASN A 26 -0.76 -16.21 -4.08
C ASN A 26 -1.92 -15.43 -3.50
N THR A 27 -2.79 -16.10 -2.77
CA THR A 27 -4.01 -15.47 -2.29
C THR A 27 -3.91 -14.97 -0.87
N ASN A 28 -2.77 -15.15 -0.20
CA ASN A 28 -2.65 -14.77 1.20
C ASN A 28 -1.81 -13.50 1.33
N ILE A 29 -2.38 -12.38 0.89
CA ILE A 29 -1.68 -11.11 0.88
C ILE A 29 -2.34 -10.13 1.82
N THR A 30 -1.55 -9.45 2.63
CA THR A 30 -1.99 -8.32 3.44
C THR A 30 -1.39 -7.06 2.81
N LEU A 31 -2.23 -6.11 2.46
CA LEU A 31 -1.80 -4.92 1.76
C LEU A 31 -2.08 -3.68 2.58
N THR A 32 -1.11 -2.79 2.66
CA THR A 32 -1.27 -1.49 3.31
C THR A 32 -0.66 -0.46 2.37
N VAL A 33 -1.35 0.65 2.17
CA VAL A 33 -0.86 1.69 1.27
C VAL A 33 -0.91 3.03 1.95
N THR A 34 -0.28 4.03 1.36
CA THR A 34 -0.38 5.40 1.83
C THR A 34 -1.08 6.26 0.79
N SER A 35 -1.67 7.33 1.27
CA SER A 35 -2.39 8.26 0.42
C SER A 35 -2.20 9.66 1.00
N ARG A 36 -2.32 10.68 0.18
CA ARG A 36 -2.25 12.04 0.68
C ARG A 36 -3.55 12.45 1.34
N LYS A 37 -4.60 11.67 1.12
CA LYS A 37 -5.89 11.98 1.72
C LYS A 37 -6.00 11.30 3.06
N SER A 38 -7.15 11.44 3.70
CA SER A 38 -7.35 10.85 5.02
C SER A 38 -7.29 9.33 4.94
N SER A 39 -7.06 8.73 6.11
CA SER A 39 -7.00 7.27 6.19
C SER A 39 -8.35 6.65 5.89
N ASP A 40 -8.34 5.47 5.28
CA ASP A 40 -9.57 4.82 4.86
C ASP A 40 -9.32 3.34 4.63
N LYS A 41 -10.40 2.58 4.52
CA LYS A 41 -10.31 1.16 4.20
C LYS A 41 -10.91 0.94 2.83
N LYS A 42 -10.24 0.18 2.00
CA LYS A 42 -10.65 -0.01 0.62
C LYS A 42 -10.45 -1.45 0.18
N ILE A 43 -10.88 -1.74 -1.02
CA ILE A 43 -10.74 -3.06 -1.62
C ILE A 43 -10.14 -2.90 -3.01
N PHE A 44 -9.15 -3.72 -3.33
CA PHE A 44 -8.58 -3.76 -4.66
C PHE A 44 -8.35 -5.21 -5.06
N ASP A 45 -8.93 -5.61 -6.19
CA ASP A 45 -8.74 -6.96 -6.73
C ASP A 45 -9.11 -8.01 -5.68
N GLY A 46 -10.14 -7.76 -4.91
CA GLY A 46 -10.59 -8.69 -3.88
C GLY A 46 -9.82 -8.61 -2.57
N ILE A 47 -8.79 -7.79 -2.51
CA ILE A 47 -7.97 -7.67 -1.32
C ILE A 47 -8.45 -6.47 -0.51
N LYS A 48 -8.78 -6.70 0.75
CA LYS A 48 -9.14 -5.59 1.63
C LYS A 48 -7.85 -4.98 2.14
N TYR A 49 -7.72 -3.67 2.02
CA TYR A 49 -6.51 -3.01 2.46
C TYR A 49 -6.80 -1.70 3.15
N GLU A 50 -5.83 -1.22 3.91
CA GLU A 50 -5.94 0.05 4.58
C GLU A 50 -5.05 1.07 3.90
N SER A 51 -5.56 2.28 3.77
CA SER A 51 -4.82 3.39 3.21
C SER A 51 -4.61 4.40 4.32
N PHE A 52 -3.38 4.70 4.67
CA PHE A 52 -3.07 5.64 5.73
C PHE A 52 -2.61 6.96 5.15
N GLN A 53 -2.91 8.04 5.85
CA GLN A 53 -2.48 9.34 5.40
C GLN A 53 -0.97 9.48 5.51
N PHE A 54 -0.35 10.00 4.47
CA PHE A 54 1.08 10.28 4.45
C PHE A 54 1.28 11.44 3.49
N SER A 55 1.56 12.61 4.03
CA SER A 55 1.71 13.82 3.22
C SER A 55 2.72 14.74 3.85
N GLU A 56 2.93 15.89 3.25
CA GLU A 56 3.85 16.87 3.79
C GLU A 56 3.40 17.39 5.14
N ASP A 57 2.11 17.35 5.41
CA ASP A 57 1.60 17.84 6.67
C ASP A 57 1.69 16.84 7.81
N GLY A 58 2.06 15.62 7.49
CA GLY A 58 2.17 14.60 8.53
C GLY A 58 1.66 13.26 8.04
N PHE A 59 1.59 12.31 8.94
CA PHE A 59 1.15 10.99 8.58
C PHE A 59 0.45 10.32 9.76
N ASP A 60 -0.33 9.29 9.44
CA ASP A 60 -1.04 8.52 10.45
C ASP A 60 -0.02 7.58 11.09
N LYS A 61 0.20 7.74 12.39
CA LYS A 61 1.22 6.95 13.08
C LYS A 61 0.91 5.47 13.11
N ASN A 62 -0.33 5.10 12.89
CA ASN A 62 -0.68 3.69 12.89
C ASN A 62 -0.01 2.93 11.74
N LEU A 63 0.42 3.64 10.71
CA LEU A 63 1.07 2.98 9.59
C LEU A 63 2.41 2.36 9.97
N ILE A 64 3.04 2.87 11.03
CA ILE A 64 4.35 2.38 11.41
C ILE A 64 4.32 0.90 11.76
N LYS A 65 3.27 0.46 12.44
CA LYS A 65 3.15 -0.94 12.79
C LYS A 65 3.15 -1.82 11.54
N TYR A 66 2.41 -1.39 10.53
CA TYR A 66 2.31 -2.18 9.30
C TYR A 66 3.59 -2.12 8.51
N LEU A 67 4.28 -0.98 8.55
CA LEU A 67 5.54 -0.85 7.86
C LEU A 67 6.59 -1.79 8.46
N GLU A 68 6.62 -1.87 9.78
CA GLU A 68 7.60 -2.71 10.45
C GLU A 68 7.35 -4.19 10.22
N SER A 69 6.12 -4.57 10.03
CA SER A 69 5.79 -5.99 9.83
C SER A 69 5.74 -6.39 8.37
N SER A 70 6.03 -5.47 7.45
CA SER A 70 5.92 -5.77 6.04
C SER A 70 7.09 -6.62 5.55
N ASN A 71 6.81 -7.52 4.61
CA ASN A 71 7.83 -8.33 3.97
C ASN A 71 8.38 -7.62 2.75
N TYR A 72 7.56 -6.81 2.09
CA TYR A 72 7.97 -6.07 0.91
C TYR A 72 7.49 -4.63 1.01
N ILE A 73 8.32 -3.70 0.60
CA ILE A 73 7.97 -2.30 0.58
C ILE A 73 8.11 -1.79 -0.84
N LEU A 74 7.04 -1.22 -1.36
CA LEU A 74 7.03 -0.65 -2.70
C LEU A 74 6.92 0.85 -2.59
N VAL A 75 7.61 1.56 -3.45
CA VAL A 75 7.50 3.02 -3.51
C VAL A 75 6.94 3.37 -4.88
N SER A 76 5.72 3.89 -4.88
CA SER A 76 5.03 4.19 -6.12
C SER A 76 4.44 5.58 -6.05
N ILE A 77 5.24 6.53 -5.60
CA ILE A 77 4.79 7.91 -5.46
C ILE A 77 5.19 8.66 -6.71
N ALA A 78 4.21 9.26 -7.35
CA ALA A 78 4.49 10.03 -8.56
C ALA A 78 5.27 11.28 -8.20
N PRO A 79 6.12 11.75 -9.11
CA PRO A 79 6.83 13.00 -8.89
C PRO A 79 5.85 14.14 -8.70
N VAL A 80 6.17 15.00 -7.77
CA VAL A 80 5.25 16.03 -7.41
C VAL A 80 5.13 17.11 -8.45
N ASN A 81 6.23 17.42 -9.05
CA ASN A 81 6.21 18.54 -9.96
C ASN A 81 6.16 18.13 -11.38
N GLU A 82 5.57 17.08 -11.64
CA GLU A 82 5.44 16.69 -12.91
C GLU A 82 4.58 17.48 -13.59
N GLU A 83 4.77 17.94 -14.38
CA GLU A 83 3.86 18.69 -14.98
C GLU A 83 4.30 19.17 -15.93
#